data_5ad639e4f950f510f1d308db69c0bfd1
#
_entry.id   5ad639e4f950f510f1d308db69c0bfd1
#
_cell.length_a   1.000
_cell.length_b   1.000
_cell.length_c   1.000
_cell.angle_alpha   90.00
_cell.angle_beta   90.00
_cell.angle_gamma   90.00
#
_symmetry.space_group_name_H-M   'P 1'
#
loop_
_entity.id
_entity.type
_entity.pdbx_description
1 polymer ?
#
loop_
_entity_poly.entity_id
_entity_poly.type
_entity_poly.pdbx_seq_one_letter_code
_entity_poly.pdbx_strand_id
1 'polypeptide(L)'
;MRKLVIVAGALCAVASGYANLSVPDPAPIETEKGALDPAGGHVQGFCASDDAFYLTQMKTLYKFDWTGRLLKKVPVVCHTGDICFWDGCVYTSVSVYQGEDKGKGVIQVFDADLNLVREAKLEKSTDGITILDGVLYLGMGSNHVPSKEAHRENFFRRYDPKTLTPLGPRQIVDFGYMTHYGAQDICHDGKNVLVSFYRGEKDAPAFVAFDRDMKPVKRVRGFEASNGFDLLPRRMRGDRPLYARVQTLTAPDPAKPKKKIISGCRLTFFEYADGAVNEIK
;
A
#
# COMPACT_ATOMS: atom_id res chain seq x y z
N MET A 1 -67.09 7.00 24.96
CA MET A 1 -66.53 5.80 24.28
C MET A 1 -65.89 6.20 22.98
N ARG A 2 -64.59 6.31 22.89
CA ARG A 2 -63.83 6.61 21.65
C ARG A 2 -63.31 5.31 21.09
N LYS A 3 -63.69 4.98 19.86
CA LYS A 3 -63.25 3.77 19.17
C LYS A 3 -61.81 4.05 18.61
N LEU A 4 -60.91 3.18 19.02
CA LEU A 4 -59.52 3.16 18.52
C LEU A 4 -59.55 2.34 17.22
N VAL A 5 -59.20 2.97 16.10
CA VAL A 5 -59.01 2.28 14.81
C VAL A 5 -57.51 1.98 14.68
N ILE A 6 -57.15 0.68 14.74
CA ILE A 6 -55.80 0.20 14.45
C ILE A 6 -55.71 -0.02 12.96
N VAL A 7 -54.92 0.77 12.27
CA VAL A 7 -54.54 0.54 10.88
C VAL A 7 -53.29 -0.35 10.89
N ALA A 8 -53.44 -1.59 10.50
CA ALA A 8 -52.33 -2.50 10.27
C ALA A 8 -51.65 -2.14 8.95
N GLY A 9 -50.51 -1.45 9.02
CA GLY A 9 -49.66 -1.24 7.86
C GLY A 9 -48.89 -2.50 7.52
N ALA A 10 -49.17 -3.10 6.37
CA ALA A 10 -48.37 -4.18 5.83
C ALA A 10 -47.01 -3.62 5.35
N LEU A 11 -45.95 -3.95 6.05
CA LEU A 11 -44.58 -3.73 5.55
C LEU A 11 -44.33 -4.77 4.43
N CYS A 12 -44.43 -4.35 3.17
CA CYS A 12 -43.85 -5.09 2.05
C CYS A 12 -42.34 -4.98 2.14
N ALA A 13 -41.66 -6.01 2.66
CA ALA A 13 -40.24 -6.21 2.52
C ALA A 13 -39.95 -6.49 1.03
N VAL A 14 -39.51 -5.46 0.31
CA VAL A 14 -38.90 -5.64 -1.00
C VAL A 14 -37.52 -6.25 -0.75
N ALA A 15 -37.44 -7.56 -0.83
CA ALA A 15 -36.16 -8.25 -0.95
C ALA A 15 -35.58 -7.87 -2.32
N SER A 16 -34.75 -6.82 -2.35
CA SER A 16 -33.90 -6.50 -3.49
C SER A 16 -32.87 -7.62 -3.60
N GLY A 17 -33.18 -8.63 -4.39
CA GLY A 17 -32.22 -9.61 -4.86
C GLY A 17 -31.18 -8.90 -5.73
N TYR A 18 -30.11 -8.41 -5.12
CA TYR A 18 -28.92 -8.07 -5.86
C TYR A 18 -28.37 -9.40 -6.38
N ALA A 19 -28.62 -9.69 -7.64
CA ALA A 19 -27.88 -10.72 -8.34
C ALA A 19 -26.39 -10.37 -8.12
N ASN A 20 -25.63 -11.31 -7.55
CA ASN A 20 -24.17 -11.22 -7.48
C ASN A 20 -23.65 -11.20 -8.92
N LEU A 21 -23.58 -10.01 -9.52
CA LEU A 21 -22.84 -9.82 -10.77
C LEU A 21 -21.39 -10.10 -10.43
N SER A 22 -20.90 -11.27 -10.82
CA SER A 22 -19.50 -11.61 -10.69
C SER A 22 -18.68 -10.56 -11.45
N VAL A 23 -17.88 -9.79 -10.71
CA VAL A 23 -16.94 -8.86 -11.34
C VAL A 23 -15.92 -9.71 -12.11
N PRO A 24 -15.73 -9.48 -13.41
CA PRO A 24 -14.78 -10.26 -14.22
C PRO A 24 -13.35 -10.07 -13.69
N ASP A 25 -12.49 -11.04 -13.97
CA ASP A 25 -11.08 -10.91 -13.62
C ASP A 25 -10.44 -9.77 -14.41
N PRO A 26 -9.73 -8.87 -13.74
CA PRO A 26 -9.07 -7.76 -14.41
C PRO A 26 -7.87 -8.27 -15.23
N ALA A 27 -7.72 -7.75 -16.45
CA ALA A 27 -6.52 -7.95 -17.23
C ALA A 27 -5.34 -7.12 -16.66
N PRO A 28 -4.09 -7.59 -16.79
CA PRO A 28 -2.92 -6.80 -16.39
C PRO A 28 -2.92 -5.41 -17.05
N ILE A 29 -2.54 -4.38 -16.27
CA ILE A 29 -2.46 -2.99 -16.72
C ILE A 29 -1.00 -2.57 -16.79
N GLU A 30 -0.57 -2.05 -17.93
CA GLU A 30 0.76 -1.44 -18.07
C GLU A 30 0.65 0.08 -18.09
N THR A 31 1.59 0.75 -17.41
CA THR A 31 1.67 2.21 -17.49
C THR A 31 2.13 2.66 -18.87
N GLU A 32 1.68 3.83 -19.28
CA GLU A 32 2.10 4.51 -20.47
C GLU A 32 3.64 4.56 -20.55
N LYS A 33 4.18 4.23 -21.73
CA LYS A 33 5.63 4.20 -21.96
C LYS A 33 6.25 5.58 -21.74
N GLY A 34 7.30 5.64 -20.91
CA GLY A 34 8.01 6.89 -20.60
C GLY A 34 7.32 7.76 -19.54
N ALA A 35 6.22 7.29 -18.96
CA ALA A 35 5.55 8.01 -17.85
C ALA A 35 6.41 8.06 -16.58
N LEU A 36 7.09 6.96 -16.25
CA LEU A 36 7.99 6.86 -15.10
C LEU A 36 9.36 7.46 -15.43
N ASP A 37 10.04 7.98 -14.39
CA ASP A 37 11.41 8.46 -14.51
C ASP A 37 12.37 7.27 -14.73
N PRO A 38 13.08 7.19 -15.87
CA PRO A 38 14.02 6.10 -16.15
C PRO A 38 15.16 5.99 -15.12
N ALA A 39 15.51 7.09 -14.45
CA ALA A 39 16.52 7.15 -13.40
C ALA A 39 15.94 7.16 -11.97
N GLY A 40 14.61 7.16 -11.84
CA GLY A 40 13.89 7.32 -10.57
C GLY A 40 13.95 6.12 -9.62
N GLY A 41 14.65 5.06 -9.99
CA GLY A 41 14.64 3.80 -9.23
C GLY A 41 13.40 2.96 -9.51
N HIS A 42 13.29 1.79 -8.89
CA HIS A 42 12.10 0.95 -9.00
C HIS A 42 10.88 1.62 -8.35
N VAL A 43 9.69 1.14 -8.66
CA VAL A 43 8.47 1.55 -7.96
C VAL A 43 8.57 1.08 -6.51
N GLN A 44 8.20 1.96 -5.58
CA GLN A 44 8.35 1.76 -4.14
C GLN A 44 7.02 1.52 -3.43
N GLY A 45 5.90 2.00 -4.00
CA GLY A 45 4.59 1.88 -3.38
C GLY A 45 3.47 2.01 -4.39
N PHE A 46 2.31 1.46 -4.03
CA PHE A 46 1.10 1.43 -4.84
C PHE A 46 -0.11 1.60 -3.94
N CYS A 47 -1.06 2.43 -4.36
CA CYS A 47 -2.41 2.43 -3.81
C CYS A 47 -3.45 2.77 -4.87
N ALA A 48 -4.73 2.54 -4.55
CA ALA A 48 -5.81 2.68 -5.51
C ALA A 48 -7.03 3.42 -4.93
N SER A 49 -7.68 4.20 -5.80
CA SER A 49 -9.02 4.76 -5.61
C SER A 49 -9.97 4.21 -6.68
N ASP A 50 -11.26 4.53 -6.57
CA ASP A 50 -12.24 4.10 -7.59
C ASP A 50 -11.89 4.61 -9.01
N ASP A 51 -11.27 5.79 -9.13
CA ASP A 51 -11.05 6.46 -10.41
C ASP A 51 -9.60 6.42 -10.91
N ALA A 52 -8.64 6.10 -10.03
CA ALA A 52 -7.22 6.16 -10.34
C ALA A 52 -6.41 5.20 -9.50
N PHE A 53 -5.21 4.89 -9.95
CA PHE A 53 -4.17 4.32 -9.10
C PHE A 53 -2.97 5.26 -9.00
N TYR A 54 -2.21 5.08 -7.94
CA TYR A 54 -1.06 5.92 -7.60
C TYR A 54 0.18 5.05 -7.41
N LEU A 55 1.32 5.59 -7.82
CA LEU A 55 2.63 4.94 -7.71
C LEU A 55 3.65 5.91 -7.16
N THR A 56 4.63 5.39 -6.42
CA THR A 56 5.82 6.16 -6.05
C THR A 56 7.09 5.58 -6.68
N GLN A 57 7.96 6.47 -7.07
CA GLN A 57 9.41 6.25 -7.18
C GLN A 57 10.10 7.13 -6.16
N MET A 58 11.39 6.98 -5.94
CA MET A 58 12.15 7.65 -4.87
C MET A 58 11.82 9.14 -4.64
N LYS A 59 11.49 9.89 -5.69
CA LYS A 59 11.30 11.36 -5.65
C LYS A 59 10.03 11.84 -6.32
N THR A 60 9.17 10.93 -6.77
CA THR A 60 8.00 11.29 -7.57
C THR A 60 6.80 10.44 -7.20
N LEU A 61 5.68 11.10 -6.98
CA LEU A 61 4.36 10.50 -6.84
C LEU A 61 3.59 10.69 -8.14
N TYR A 62 3.00 9.63 -8.65
CA TYR A 62 2.28 9.56 -9.93
C TYR A 62 0.82 9.19 -9.70
N LYS A 63 -0.06 9.76 -10.53
CA LYS A 63 -1.48 9.39 -10.65
C LYS A 63 -1.73 8.89 -12.07
N PHE A 64 -2.32 7.72 -12.20
CA PHE A 64 -2.71 7.11 -13.47
C PHE A 64 -4.21 6.81 -13.47
N ASP A 65 -4.85 6.85 -14.64
CA ASP A 65 -6.16 6.23 -14.78
C ASP A 65 -6.04 4.69 -14.91
N TRP A 66 -7.17 4.01 -14.85
CA TRP A 66 -7.21 2.55 -14.92
C TRP A 66 -6.91 1.97 -16.32
N THR A 67 -6.59 2.81 -17.29
CA THR A 67 -6.01 2.37 -18.59
C THR A 67 -4.48 2.42 -18.59
N GLY A 68 -3.85 2.92 -17.54
CA GLY A 68 -2.40 3.09 -17.42
C GLY A 68 -1.88 4.42 -17.97
N ARG A 69 -2.75 5.35 -18.37
CA ARG A 69 -2.37 6.68 -18.84
C ARG A 69 -2.02 7.59 -17.67
N LEU A 70 -0.90 8.31 -17.80
CA LEU A 70 -0.46 9.28 -16.81
C LEU A 70 -1.41 10.49 -16.77
N LEU A 71 -1.98 10.77 -15.60
CA LEU A 71 -2.83 11.93 -15.35
C LEU A 71 -2.05 13.09 -14.74
N LYS A 72 -1.21 12.80 -13.74
CA LYS A 72 -0.41 13.81 -13.02
C LYS A 72 0.80 13.18 -12.37
N LYS A 73 1.86 13.98 -12.17
CA LYS A 73 2.99 13.64 -11.32
C LYS A 73 3.46 14.86 -10.54
N VAL A 74 3.93 14.63 -9.33
CA VAL A 74 4.47 15.68 -8.46
C VAL A 74 5.74 15.21 -7.76
N PRO A 75 6.67 16.13 -7.46
CA PRO A 75 7.83 15.79 -6.65
C PRO A 75 7.40 15.50 -5.21
N VAL A 76 8.09 14.56 -4.58
CA VAL A 76 7.98 14.23 -3.16
C VAL A 76 9.35 14.26 -2.51
N VAL A 77 9.37 14.31 -1.18
CA VAL A 77 10.63 14.23 -0.44
C VAL A 77 11.28 12.86 -0.70
N CYS A 78 12.56 12.85 -0.93
CA CYS A 78 13.33 11.62 -1.11
C CYS A 78 13.62 10.99 0.28
N HIS A 79 13.45 9.77 0.46
CA HIS A 79 13.10 8.59 -0.32
C HIS A 79 11.67 8.18 0.03
N THR A 80 10.74 8.39 -0.88
CA THR A 80 9.35 7.97 -0.66
C THR A 80 9.27 6.46 -0.85
N GLY A 81 8.74 5.77 0.16
CA GLY A 81 8.45 4.36 0.16
C GLY A 81 7.03 4.07 -0.29
N ASP A 82 6.31 3.35 0.55
CA ASP A 82 4.94 2.91 0.33
C ASP A 82 3.91 4.04 0.46
N ILE A 83 2.72 3.81 -0.08
CA ILE A 83 1.59 4.73 -0.05
C ILE A 83 0.28 4.00 0.19
N CYS A 84 -0.70 4.70 0.79
CA CYS A 84 -2.07 4.20 0.87
C CYS A 84 -3.08 5.31 0.52
N PHE A 85 -4.27 4.90 0.07
CA PHE A 85 -5.37 5.81 -0.23
C PHE A 85 -6.47 5.67 0.84
N TRP A 86 -6.84 6.79 1.46
CA TRP A 86 -7.90 6.82 2.46
C TRP A 86 -8.59 8.18 2.53
N ASP A 87 -9.91 8.18 2.63
CA ASP A 87 -10.76 9.39 2.79
C ASP A 87 -10.42 10.50 1.77
N GLY A 88 -10.27 10.11 0.48
CA GLY A 88 -9.97 11.02 -0.62
C GLY A 88 -8.52 11.51 -0.69
N CYS A 89 -7.62 10.96 0.12
CA CYS A 89 -6.22 11.39 0.20
C CYS A 89 -5.25 10.23 0.00
N VAL A 90 -4.09 10.56 -0.59
CA VAL A 90 -2.91 9.68 -0.68
C VAL A 90 -1.97 10.01 0.47
N TYR A 91 -1.67 9.04 1.30
CA TYR A 91 -0.69 9.12 2.38
C TYR A 91 0.61 8.47 1.92
N THR A 92 1.73 9.15 2.11
CA THR A 92 3.04 8.62 1.75
C THR A 92 3.91 8.44 2.97
N SER A 93 4.70 7.38 2.98
CA SER A 93 5.78 7.21 3.95
C SER A 93 7.11 7.60 3.32
N VAL A 94 7.91 8.39 4.01
CA VAL A 94 9.16 8.93 3.48
C VAL A 94 10.30 8.70 4.45
N SER A 95 11.41 8.17 3.93
CA SER A 95 12.69 8.08 4.64
C SER A 95 13.65 9.15 4.14
N VAL A 96 14.19 9.97 5.05
CA VAL A 96 15.15 11.02 4.71
C VAL A 96 16.56 10.47 4.78
N TYR A 97 17.25 10.39 3.65
CA TYR A 97 18.60 9.83 3.57
C TYR A 97 19.74 10.87 3.54
N GLN A 98 19.41 12.14 3.42
CA GLN A 98 20.40 13.21 3.25
C GLN A 98 20.04 14.43 4.11
N GLY A 99 21.03 15.30 4.36
CA GLY A 99 20.85 16.54 5.11
C GLY A 99 20.74 16.33 6.63
N GLU A 100 20.29 17.38 7.33
CA GLU A 100 20.16 17.42 8.79
C GLU A 100 19.11 16.45 9.34
N ASP A 101 18.10 16.12 8.55
CA ASP A 101 17.03 15.20 8.91
C ASP A 101 17.34 13.73 8.51
N LYS A 102 18.58 13.40 8.15
CA LYS A 102 19.00 12.04 7.79
C LYS A 102 18.63 11.04 8.89
N GLY A 103 17.97 9.94 8.49
CA GLY A 103 17.49 8.89 9.40
C GLY A 103 16.14 9.19 10.06
N LYS A 104 15.54 10.34 9.76
CA LYS A 104 14.18 10.69 10.13
C LYS A 104 13.20 10.29 9.04
N GLY A 105 11.92 10.34 9.34
CA GLY A 105 10.85 10.10 8.39
C GLY A 105 9.93 11.32 8.22
N VAL A 106 9.09 11.25 7.21
CA VAL A 106 8.03 12.21 6.98
C VAL A 106 6.79 11.46 6.50
N ILE A 107 5.61 11.83 7.01
CA ILE A 107 4.34 11.48 6.37
C ILE A 107 3.92 12.70 5.58
N GLN A 108 3.71 12.55 4.27
CA GLN A 108 3.08 13.58 3.45
C GLN A 108 1.71 13.08 3.01
N VAL A 109 0.71 13.97 3.07
CA VAL A 109 -0.67 13.67 2.68
C VAL A 109 -1.04 14.58 1.53
N PHE A 110 -1.44 13.99 0.42
CA PHE A 110 -1.89 14.67 -0.77
C PHE A 110 -3.39 14.43 -0.97
N ASP A 111 -4.11 15.40 -1.52
CA ASP A 111 -5.46 15.15 -2.00
C ASP A 111 -5.45 14.24 -3.24
N ALA A 112 -6.63 13.83 -3.70
CA ALA A 112 -6.75 12.97 -4.88
C ALA A 112 -6.15 13.60 -6.16
N ASP A 113 -5.97 14.91 -6.19
CA ASP A 113 -5.34 15.65 -7.30
C ASP A 113 -3.85 15.92 -7.06
N LEU A 114 -3.25 15.24 -6.10
CA LEU A 114 -1.84 15.34 -5.75
C LEU A 114 -1.41 16.76 -5.33
N ASN A 115 -2.26 17.53 -4.65
CA ASN A 115 -1.84 18.72 -3.95
C ASN A 115 -1.48 18.35 -2.51
N LEU A 116 -0.32 18.79 -2.03
CA LEU A 116 0.11 18.53 -0.65
C LEU A 116 -0.82 19.28 0.31
N VAL A 117 -1.50 18.55 1.20
CA VAL A 117 -2.47 19.11 2.16
C VAL A 117 -1.98 19.07 3.60
N ARG A 118 -1.12 18.10 3.96
CA ARG A 118 -0.56 17.96 5.31
C ARG A 118 0.80 17.27 5.26
N GLU A 119 1.60 17.54 6.28
CA GLU A 119 2.89 16.89 6.50
C GLU A 119 3.17 16.74 7.99
N ALA A 120 3.79 15.65 8.40
CA ALA A 120 4.30 15.44 9.75
C ALA A 120 5.72 14.86 9.71
N LYS A 121 6.65 15.52 10.41
CA LYS A 121 8.01 15.01 10.61
C LYS A 121 8.00 13.92 11.68
N LEU A 122 8.77 12.88 11.46
CA LEU A 122 8.91 11.72 12.33
C LEU A 122 10.35 11.61 12.83
N GLU A 123 10.52 11.06 14.01
CA GLU A 123 11.83 10.88 14.63
C GLU A 123 12.70 9.82 13.94
N LYS A 124 12.08 8.89 13.19
CA LYS A 124 12.74 7.76 12.55
C LYS A 124 12.26 7.58 11.12
N SER A 125 13.10 7.00 10.28
CA SER A 125 12.76 6.59 8.94
C SER A 125 11.56 5.63 8.92
N THR A 126 10.83 5.61 7.81
CA THR A 126 9.61 4.81 7.62
C THR A 126 9.54 4.34 6.19
N ASP A 127 8.94 3.18 5.96
CA ASP A 127 8.79 2.60 4.63
C ASP A 127 7.32 2.22 4.35
N GLY A 128 6.74 1.23 5.04
CA GLY A 128 5.37 0.80 4.79
C GLY A 128 4.30 1.65 5.49
N ILE A 129 3.14 1.84 4.86
CA ILE A 129 2.02 2.64 5.41
C ILE A 129 0.67 2.09 4.95
N THR A 130 -0.30 1.96 5.87
CA THR A 130 -1.70 1.70 5.54
C THR A 130 -2.65 2.30 6.57
N ILE A 131 -3.94 2.39 6.23
CA ILE A 131 -4.98 2.82 7.16
C ILE A 131 -6.08 1.77 7.20
N LEU A 132 -6.30 1.21 8.38
CA LEU A 132 -7.35 0.23 8.67
C LEU A 132 -8.23 0.73 9.80
N ASP A 133 -9.56 0.79 9.58
CA ASP A 133 -10.57 1.27 10.54
C ASP A 133 -10.25 2.65 11.15
N GLY A 134 -9.74 3.58 10.33
CA GLY A 134 -9.40 4.93 10.77
C GLY A 134 -8.14 5.01 11.64
N VAL A 135 -7.32 3.97 11.68
CA VAL A 135 -6.00 3.96 12.32
C VAL A 135 -4.93 3.81 11.25
N LEU A 136 -3.97 4.72 11.23
CA LEU A 136 -2.80 4.65 10.35
C LEU A 136 -1.73 3.77 11.01
N TYR A 137 -1.32 2.72 10.32
CA TYR A 137 -0.24 1.82 10.68
C TYR A 137 1.00 2.18 9.85
N LEU A 138 2.10 2.46 10.54
CA LEU A 138 3.34 2.89 9.93
C LEU A 138 4.45 1.92 10.31
N GLY A 139 5.07 1.31 9.30
CA GLY A 139 6.32 0.58 9.45
C GLY A 139 7.46 1.57 9.63
N MET A 140 8.21 1.44 10.70
CA MET A 140 9.35 2.30 10.99
C MET A 140 10.63 1.52 10.71
N GLY A 141 11.55 2.14 10.01
CA GLY A 141 12.88 1.58 9.81
C GLY A 141 13.56 1.25 11.13
N SER A 142 14.39 0.23 11.13
CA SER A 142 15.37 0.04 12.20
C SER A 142 16.18 1.34 12.31
N ASN A 143 16.68 1.66 13.48
CA ASN A 143 17.46 2.89 13.76
C ASN A 143 18.68 3.12 12.85
N HIS A 144 18.84 2.28 11.86
CA HIS A 144 19.97 2.28 10.97
C HIS A 144 19.48 2.61 9.56
N VAL A 145 20.03 3.66 9.04
CA VAL A 145 20.28 3.85 7.63
C VAL A 145 20.60 2.47 7.06
N PRO A 146 20.10 2.14 5.89
CA PRO A 146 19.99 0.79 5.33
C PRO A 146 21.14 -0.08 5.78
N SER A 147 20.94 -0.79 6.85
CA SER A 147 21.85 -1.77 7.33
C SER A 147 21.76 -2.90 6.31
N LYS A 148 22.87 -3.26 5.71
CA LYS A 148 22.97 -4.47 4.91
C LYS A 148 22.80 -5.73 5.78
N GLU A 149 22.73 -5.54 7.09
CA GLU A 149 22.52 -6.60 8.06
C GLU A 149 21.02 -6.86 8.21
N ALA A 150 20.65 -8.12 8.20
CA ALA A 150 19.30 -8.56 8.43
C ALA A 150 18.93 -8.43 9.93
N HIS A 151 17.69 -8.04 10.20
CA HIS A 151 17.18 -7.84 11.55
C HIS A 151 15.94 -8.70 11.80
N ARG A 152 15.76 -9.15 13.04
CA ARG A 152 14.52 -9.82 13.47
C ARG A 152 13.48 -8.82 13.95
N GLU A 153 13.91 -7.75 14.60
CA GLU A 153 13.01 -6.75 15.17
C GLU A 153 12.59 -5.75 14.09
N ASN A 154 11.29 -5.56 13.99
CA ASN A 154 10.69 -4.53 13.15
C ASN A 154 9.83 -3.63 14.04
N PHE A 155 9.69 -2.39 13.65
CA PHE A 155 9.03 -1.39 14.46
C PHE A 155 7.80 -0.87 13.75
N PHE A 156 6.70 -0.78 14.48
CA PHE A 156 5.46 -0.20 14.00
C PHE A 156 4.96 0.86 14.97
N ARG A 157 4.30 1.87 14.44
CA ARG A 157 3.61 2.86 15.24
C ARG A 157 2.26 3.18 14.63
N ARG A 158 1.26 3.39 15.48
CA ARG A 158 -0.08 3.79 15.07
C ARG A 158 -0.23 5.30 15.19
N TYR A 159 -0.97 5.90 14.27
CA TYR A 159 -1.26 7.32 14.24
C TYR A 159 -2.73 7.57 13.95
N ASP A 160 -3.24 8.71 14.40
CA ASP A 160 -4.49 9.27 13.92
C ASP A 160 -4.24 9.81 12.48
N PRO A 161 -4.95 9.33 11.46
CA PRO A 161 -4.68 9.76 10.09
C PRO A 161 -5.09 11.21 9.80
N LYS A 162 -6.01 11.77 10.59
CA LYS A 162 -6.48 13.17 10.39
C LYS A 162 -5.51 14.17 10.98
N THR A 163 -4.95 13.88 12.14
CA THR A 163 -4.04 14.78 12.86
C THR A 163 -2.57 14.42 12.72
N LEU A 164 -2.27 13.21 12.24
CA LEU A 164 -0.93 12.62 12.17
C LEU A 164 -0.24 12.54 13.54
N THR A 165 -1.02 12.49 14.62
CA THR A 165 -0.50 12.34 15.97
C THR A 165 -0.39 10.86 16.36
N PRO A 166 0.68 10.46 17.08
CA PRO A 166 0.82 9.08 17.52
C PRO A 166 -0.28 8.63 18.49
N LEU A 167 -0.82 7.44 18.29
CA LEU A 167 -1.83 6.79 19.14
C LEU A 167 -1.20 5.85 20.19
N GLY A 168 0.01 6.09 20.59
CA GLY A 168 0.69 5.30 21.60
C GLY A 168 2.18 5.10 21.31
N PRO A 169 2.84 4.26 22.08
CA PRO A 169 4.27 3.98 21.90
C PRO A 169 4.52 3.18 20.62
N ARG A 170 5.77 3.20 20.18
CA ARG A 170 6.28 2.33 19.15
C ARG A 170 6.20 0.88 19.61
N GLN A 171 5.71 -0.01 18.76
CA GLN A 171 5.63 -1.44 19.00
C GLN A 171 6.81 -2.15 18.32
N ILE A 172 7.42 -3.09 19.02
CA ILE A 172 8.43 -3.99 18.47
C ILE A 172 7.73 -5.27 18.06
N VAL A 173 7.99 -5.72 16.84
CA VAL A 173 7.43 -6.95 16.30
C VAL A 173 8.56 -7.86 15.85
N ASP A 174 8.73 -8.98 16.55
CA ASP A 174 9.57 -10.11 16.11
C ASP A 174 8.66 -11.17 15.48
N PHE A 175 8.73 -11.36 14.18
CA PHE A 175 7.99 -12.41 13.50
C PHE A 175 8.82 -13.65 13.17
N GLY A 176 9.97 -13.81 13.84
CA GLY A 176 10.78 -15.02 13.78
C GLY A 176 11.65 -15.15 12.54
N TYR A 177 11.71 -14.15 11.67
CA TYR A 177 12.50 -14.13 10.44
C TYR A 177 13.39 -12.90 10.39
N MET A 178 14.55 -13.06 9.75
CA MET A 178 15.44 -11.94 9.46
C MET A 178 14.92 -11.16 8.24
N THR A 179 14.87 -9.83 8.36
CA THR A 179 14.49 -8.94 7.28
C THR A 179 15.56 -7.90 7.03
N HIS A 180 15.62 -7.38 5.80
CA HIS A 180 16.39 -6.20 5.49
C HIS A 180 15.43 -4.99 5.43
N TYR A 181 15.87 -3.83 5.86
CA TYR A 181 15.19 -2.53 5.70
C TYR A 181 13.83 -2.38 6.41
N GLY A 182 13.31 -3.40 7.09
CA GLY A 182 12.01 -3.33 7.77
C GLY A 182 10.81 -3.64 6.87
N ALA A 183 9.63 -3.16 7.26
CA ALA A 183 8.40 -3.30 6.50
C ALA A 183 8.46 -2.44 5.24
N GLN A 184 8.31 -3.05 4.06
CA GLN A 184 8.43 -2.34 2.79
C GLN A 184 7.08 -1.80 2.32
N ASP A 185 6.11 -2.69 2.19
CA ASP A 185 4.76 -2.32 1.78
C ASP A 185 3.77 -2.86 2.80
N ILE A 186 2.75 -2.08 3.09
CA ILE A 186 1.70 -2.44 4.04
C ILE A 186 0.34 -2.14 3.42
N CYS A 187 -0.52 -3.14 3.38
CA CYS A 187 -1.93 -2.96 3.07
C CYS A 187 -2.83 -3.66 4.10
N HIS A 188 -4.10 -3.90 3.81
CA HIS A 188 -5.01 -4.60 4.71
C HIS A 188 -6.01 -5.48 3.93
N ASP A 189 -6.59 -6.48 4.63
CA ASP A 189 -7.67 -7.32 4.12
C ASP A 189 -9.06 -6.92 4.69
N GLY A 190 -9.15 -5.75 5.32
CA GLY A 190 -10.33 -5.27 6.05
C GLY A 190 -10.40 -5.74 7.51
N LYS A 191 -9.58 -6.72 7.89
CA LYS A 191 -9.51 -7.26 9.26
C LYS A 191 -8.09 -7.22 9.82
N ASN A 192 -7.12 -7.56 8.99
CA ASN A 192 -5.71 -7.68 9.35
C ASN A 192 -4.86 -6.71 8.55
N VAL A 193 -3.71 -6.35 9.10
CA VAL A 193 -2.66 -5.59 8.41
C VAL A 193 -1.72 -6.57 7.72
N LEU A 194 -1.52 -6.42 6.43
CA LEU A 194 -0.67 -7.27 5.60
C LEU A 194 0.65 -6.54 5.34
N VAL A 195 1.77 -7.13 5.74
CA VAL A 195 3.09 -6.47 5.69
C VAL A 195 4.06 -7.29 4.86
N SER A 196 4.61 -6.70 3.82
CA SER A 196 5.71 -7.28 3.05
C SER A 196 7.06 -6.83 3.59
N PHE A 197 8.08 -7.65 3.35
CA PHE A 197 9.45 -7.39 3.80
C PHE A 197 10.45 -7.77 2.73
N TYR A 198 11.56 -7.06 2.66
CA TYR A 198 12.73 -7.58 1.97
C TYR A 198 13.24 -8.80 2.72
N ARG A 199 13.44 -9.88 1.97
CA ARG A 199 13.87 -11.15 2.52
C ARG A 199 15.27 -11.05 3.09
N GLY A 200 15.40 -11.26 4.38
CA GLY A 200 16.71 -11.47 5.04
C GLY A 200 17.17 -12.91 4.95
N GLU A 201 16.25 -13.83 4.69
CA GLU A 201 16.48 -15.28 4.61
C GLU A 201 15.78 -15.88 3.39
N LYS A 202 16.34 -16.96 2.84
CA LYS A 202 15.83 -17.61 1.62
C LYS A 202 14.37 -18.05 1.75
N ASP A 203 13.97 -18.52 2.92
CA ASP A 203 12.65 -19.08 3.20
C ASP A 203 11.71 -18.10 3.95
N ALA A 204 12.10 -16.82 4.03
CA ALA A 204 11.25 -15.81 4.62
C ALA A 204 9.89 -15.72 3.91
N PRO A 205 8.79 -15.47 4.63
CA PRO A 205 7.48 -15.26 4.01
C PRO A 205 7.51 -14.03 3.10
N ALA A 206 6.69 -14.06 2.06
CA ALA A 206 6.53 -12.93 1.16
C ALA A 206 5.87 -11.75 1.88
N PHE A 207 4.83 -12.06 2.64
CA PHE A 207 4.23 -11.13 3.58
C PHE A 207 3.64 -11.87 4.80
N VAL A 208 3.40 -11.10 5.86
CA VAL A 208 2.80 -11.57 7.11
C VAL A 208 1.54 -10.78 7.37
N ALA A 209 0.44 -11.46 7.68
CA ALA A 209 -0.77 -10.84 8.19
C ALA A 209 -0.66 -10.70 9.71
N PHE A 210 -0.96 -9.51 10.19
CA PHE A 210 -1.00 -9.16 11.62
C PHE A 210 -2.40 -8.76 12.01
N ASP A 211 -2.81 -9.09 13.23
CA ASP A 211 -4.02 -8.50 13.81
C ASP A 211 -3.83 -7.00 14.11
N ARG A 212 -4.87 -6.34 14.61
CA ARG A 212 -4.84 -4.91 14.94
C ARG A 212 -3.87 -4.55 16.06
N ASP A 213 -3.46 -5.53 16.87
CA ASP A 213 -2.46 -5.39 17.92
C ASP A 213 -1.04 -5.73 17.42
N MET A 214 -0.87 -5.91 16.11
CA MET A 214 0.38 -6.27 15.47
C MET A 214 0.95 -7.62 15.93
N LYS A 215 0.07 -8.58 16.25
CA LYS A 215 0.45 -9.97 16.47
C LYS A 215 0.35 -10.75 15.17
N PRO A 216 1.36 -11.53 14.78
CA PRO A 216 1.34 -12.28 13.52
C PRO A 216 0.28 -13.39 13.58
N VAL A 217 -0.66 -13.39 12.62
CA VAL A 217 -1.73 -14.38 12.51
C VAL A 217 -1.53 -15.35 11.36
N LYS A 218 -0.86 -14.90 10.28
CA LYS A 218 -0.61 -15.76 9.11
C LYS A 218 0.67 -15.34 8.38
N ARG A 219 1.38 -16.32 7.81
CA ARG A 219 2.57 -16.12 6.98
C ARG A 219 2.34 -16.68 5.60
N VAL A 220 2.53 -15.86 4.57
CA VAL A 220 2.33 -16.23 3.17
C VAL A 220 3.68 -16.44 2.50
N ARG A 221 3.85 -17.58 1.84
CA ARG A 221 5.08 -17.99 1.16
C ARG A 221 4.87 -18.10 -0.35
N GLY A 222 5.94 -18.12 -1.10
CA GLY A 222 5.90 -18.40 -2.54
C GLY A 222 5.34 -17.28 -3.41
N PHE A 223 5.12 -16.10 -2.86
CA PHE A 223 4.60 -14.93 -3.54
C PHE A 223 5.48 -13.72 -3.27
N GLU A 224 5.64 -12.82 -4.22
CA GLU A 224 6.44 -11.61 -4.08
C GLU A 224 5.58 -10.36 -4.26
N ALA A 225 5.66 -9.43 -3.28
CA ALA A 225 4.88 -8.20 -3.24
C ALA A 225 5.70 -7.03 -2.66
N SER A 226 6.99 -6.96 -2.99
CA SER A 226 7.95 -6.01 -2.39
C SER A 226 8.09 -4.68 -3.15
N ASN A 227 7.24 -4.40 -4.14
CA ASN A 227 7.25 -3.16 -4.92
C ASN A 227 5.89 -2.44 -4.89
N GLY A 228 5.11 -2.67 -3.85
CA GLY A 228 3.76 -2.14 -3.69
C GLY A 228 2.67 -3.16 -4.03
N PHE A 229 1.73 -3.31 -3.09
CA PHE A 229 0.49 -4.05 -3.30
C PHE A 229 -0.62 -3.45 -2.44
N ASP A 230 -1.84 -3.48 -2.94
CA ASP A 230 -2.97 -2.94 -2.20
C ASP A 230 -4.28 -3.66 -2.58
N LEU A 231 -5.25 -3.60 -1.66
CA LEU A 231 -6.61 -4.08 -1.89
C LEU A 231 -7.29 -3.17 -2.93
N LEU A 232 -7.84 -3.77 -3.98
CA LEU A 232 -8.54 -2.99 -4.99
C LEU A 232 -9.80 -2.33 -4.43
N PRO A 233 -10.21 -1.18 -4.98
CA PRO A 233 -11.46 -0.53 -4.63
C PRO A 233 -12.66 -1.44 -4.87
N ARG A 234 -13.70 -1.31 -4.05
CA ARG A 234 -14.90 -2.16 -4.11
C ARG A 234 -15.57 -2.15 -5.49
N ARG A 235 -15.52 -1.05 -6.20
CA ARG A 235 -16.01 -0.94 -7.58
C ARG A 235 -15.37 -1.95 -8.53
N MET A 236 -14.08 -2.27 -8.35
CA MET A 236 -13.33 -3.17 -9.20
C MET A 236 -13.37 -4.63 -8.74
N ARG A 237 -13.51 -4.84 -7.45
CA ARG A 237 -13.43 -6.19 -6.87
C ARG A 237 -14.78 -6.75 -6.40
N GLY A 238 -15.82 -5.92 -6.27
CA GLY A 238 -17.05 -6.32 -5.58
C GLY A 238 -16.75 -6.67 -4.11
N ASP A 239 -17.17 -7.86 -3.70
CA ASP A 239 -16.88 -8.41 -2.36
C ASP A 239 -15.66 -9.37 -2.35
N ARG A 240 -14.99 -9.53 -3.49
CA ARG A 240 -13.77 -10.38 -3.61
C ARG A 240 -12.59 -9.78 -2.85
N PRO A 241 -11.73 -10.60 -2.26
CA PRO A 241 -10.46 -10.14 -1.65
C PRO A 241 -9.37 -10.01 -2.74
N LEU A 242 -9.63 -9.12 -3.71
CA LEU A 242 -8.83 -8.91 -4.91
C LEU A 242 -7.85 -7.76 -4.71
N TYR A 243 -6.58 -8.02 -4.97
CA TYR A 243 -5.45 -7.11 -4.82
C TYR A 243 -4.76 -6.88 -6.14
N ALA A 244 -4.11 -5.72 -6.27
CA ALA A 244 -3.09 -5.51 -7.27
C ALA A 244 -1.71 -5.51 -6.63
N ARG A 245 -0.72 -5.96 -7.39
CA ARG A 245 0.71 -5.75 -7.09
C ARG A 245 1.42 -5.12 -8.28
N VAL A 246 2.50 -4.43 -8.00
CA VAL A 246 3.30 -3.74 -9.01
C VAL A 246 4.54 -4.56 -9.36
N GLN A 247 4.83 -4.63 -10.65
CA GLN A 247 6.08 -5.12 -11.19
C GLN A 247 6.77 -3.99 -11.96
N THR A 248 7.96 -3.59 -11.53
CA THR A 248 8.76 -2.62 -12.28
C THR A 248 9.29 -3.25 -13.56
N LEU A 249 9.01 -2.63 -14.70
CA LEU A 249 9.52 -3.04 -16.00
C LEU A 249 10.83 -2.31 -16.31
N THR A 250 11.80 -3.03 -16.86
CA THR A 250 13.10 -2.48 -17.24
C THR A 250 13.43 -2.76 -18.69
N ALA A 251 14.15 -1.83 -19.34
CA ALA A 251 14.69 -1.98 -20.70
C ALA A 251 16.18 -1.64 -20.70
N PRO A 252 16.95 -2.06 -21.72
CA PRO A 252 18.31 -1.59 -21.90
C PRO A 252 18.37 -0.06 -22.05
N ASP A 253 19.33 0.60 -21.40
CA ASP A 253 19.59 2.02 -21.60
C ASP A 253 20.10 2.27 -23.03
N PRO A 254 19.44 3.09 -23.85
CA PRO A 254 19.88 3.36 -25.22
C PRO A 254 21.31 3.92 -25.28
N ALA A 255 21.72 4.71 -24.30
CA ALA A 255 23.07 5.30 -24.23
C ALA A 255 24.12 4.34 -23.64
N LYS A 256 23.68 3.34 -22.88
CA LYS A 256 24.54 2.35 -22.20
C LYS A 256 23.87 0.98 -22.20
N PRO A 257 23.89 0.21 -23.32
CA PRO A 257 23.09 -1.00 -23.49
C PRO A 257 23.27 -2.09 -22.42
N LYS A 258 24.39 -2.09 -21.71
CA LYS A 258 24.65 -3.01 -20.57
C LYS A 258 23.95 -2.57 -19.28
N LYS A 259 23.45 -1.33 -19.20
CA LYS A 259 22.69 -0.80 -18.07
C LYS A 259 21.18 -0.94 -18.35
N LYS A 260 20.41 -1.29 -17.33
CA LYS A 260 18.94 -1.26 -17.41
C LYS A 260 18.41 0.05 -16.84
N ILE A 261 17.37 0.56 -17.47
CA ILE A 261 16.58 1.71 -17.01
C ILE A 261 15.14 1.28 -16.78
N ILE A 262 14.40 2.05 -15.99
CA ILE A 262 12.97 1.83 -15.80
C ILE A 262 12.25 2.23 -17.10
N SER A 263 11.42 1.32 -17.62
CA SER A 263 10.64 1.54 -18.83
C SER A 263 9.14 1.71 -18.56
N GLY A 264 8.68 1.35 -17.38
CA GLY A 264 7.29 1.40 -16.94
C GLY A 264 7.05 0.50 -15.75
N CYS A 265 5.79 0.26 -15.46
CA CYS A 265 5.39 -0.81 -14.56
C CYS A 265 4.17 -1.56 -15.11
N ARG A 266 3.95 -2.74 -14.55
CA ARG A 266 2.77 -3.58 -14.81
C ARG A 266 2.08 -3.87 -13.49
N LEU A 267 0.76 -3.68 -13.45
CA LEU A 267 -0.10 -4.20 -12.40
C LEU A 267 -0.53 -5.61 -12.76
N THR A 268 -0.37 -6.53 -11.83
CA THR A 268 -0.93 -7.89 -11.89
C THR A 268 -1.83 -8.10 -10.69
N PHE A 269 -2.76 -9.03 -10.80
CA PHE A 269 -3.83 -9.17 -9.83
C PHE A 269 -3.79 -10.53 -9.16
N PHE A 270 -4.23 -10.56 -7.91
CA PHE A 270 -4.32 -11.80 -7.13
C PHE A 270 -5.43 -11.71 -6.08
N GLU A 271 -5.96 -12.84 -5.68
CA GLU A 271 -6.82 -12.95 -4.50
C GLU A 271 -6.00 -13.43 -3.31
N TYR A 272 -6.30 -12.85 -2.16
CA TYR A 272 -5.77 -13.32 -0.88
C TYR A 272 -6.92 -13.61 0.08
N ALA A 273 -7.10 -14.88 0.43
CA ALA A 273 -8.08 -15.32 1.41
C ALA A 273 -7.52 -16.47 2.24
N ASP A 274 -7.79 -16.47 3.53
CA ASP A 274 -7.43 -17.53 4.48
C ASP A 274 -5.94 -17.93 4.47
N GLY A 275 -5.08 -17.00 4.08
CA GLY A 275 -3.62 -17.19 4.01
C GLY A 275 -3.14 -17.88 2.73
N ALA A 276 -3.98 -18.00 1.73
CA ALA A 276 -3.64 -18.46 0.39
C ALA A 276 -3.66 -17.30 -0.62
N VAL A 277 -2.74 -17.32 -1.58
CA VAL A 277 -2.68 -16.40 -2.71
C VAL A 277 -3.01 -17.16 -3.98
N ASN A 278 -3.96 -16.65 -4.76
CA ASN A 278 -4.32 -17.14 -6.08
C ASN A 278 -4.05 -16.04 -7.11
N GLU A 279 -3.03 -16.23 -7.95
CA GLU A 279 -2.73 -15.27 -9.01
C GLU A 279 -3.81 -15.34 -10.12
N ILE A 280 -4.27 -14.17 -10.56
CA ILE A 280 -5.15 -14.00 -11.70
C ILE A 280 -4.27 -13.92 -12.96
N LYS A 281 -4.53 -14.78 -13.94
CA LYS A 281 -3.72 -14.92 -15.16
C LYS A 281 -4.31 -14.14 -16.32
#